data_10411ab5081d4234be3dae04c6533c2a
#
_entry.id   10411ab5081d4234be3dae04c6533c2a
#
_cell.length_a   1.000
_cell.length_b   1.000
_cell.length_c   1.000
_cell.angle_alpha   90.00
_cell.angle_beta   90.00
_cell.angle_gamma   90.00
#
_symmetry.space_group_name_H-M   'P 1'
#
loop_
_entity.id
_entity.type
_entity.pdbx_description
1 polymer ?
#
loop_
_entity_poly.entity_id
_entity_poly.type
_entity_poly.pdbx_seq_one_letter_code
_entity_poly.pdbx_strand_id
1 'polypeptide(L)'
;VVLFLGISFGYKIGLATIGLYILEGLAGLPVFSNSPERGLGIAYFTGPTMGYLIGFFSACFIASFIKTSDRYLKIYLKLILSTSTIYILGVLWLGNLIGWDKPVIQLGVTPFLLAEFFKITLLVILAKKILKLRKFI
;
A
#
# COMPACT_ATOMS: atom_id res chain seq x y z
N VAL A 1 -5.72 -0.31 -4.22
CA VAL A 1 -5.74 1.08 -4.70
C VAL A 1 -4.31 1.61 -4.87
N VAL A 2 -3.44 1.41 -3.89
CA VAL A 2 -2.06 1.90 -3.94
C VAL A 2 -1.30 1.32 -5.14
N LEU A 3 -1.37 0.01 -5.33
CA LEU A 3 -0.72 -0.66 -6.46
C LEU A 3 -1.33 -0.21 -7.79
N PHE A 4 -2.65 -0.09 -7.82
CA PHE A 4 -3.36 0.40 -9.00
C PHE A 4 -2.88 1.81 -9.39
N LEU A 5 -2.73 2.71 -8.42
CA LEU A 5 -2.23 4.06 -8.67
C LEU A 5 -0.83 4.03 -9.28
N GLY A 6 0.06 3.20 -8.74
CA GLY A 6 1.41 3.05 -9.28
C GLY A 6 1.43 2.55 -10.71
N ILE A 7 0.64 1.52 -10.99
CA ILE A 7 0.57 0.93 -12.33
C ILE A 7 -0.05 1.90 -13.33
N SER A 8 -1.20 2.49 -12.99
CA SER A 8 -1.99 3.27 -13.94
C SER A 8 -1.44 4.67 -14.21
N PHE A 9 -0.89 5.34 -13.19
CA PHE A 9 -0.49 6.74 -13.30
C PHE A 9 1.01 6.98 -13.17
N GLY A 10 1.78 5.97 -12.77
CA GLY A 10 3.20 6.11 -12.52
C GLY A 10 3.49 6.68 -11.14
N TYR A 11 4.80 6.75 -10.78
CA TYR A 11 5.19 7.10 -9.42
C TYR A 11 4.93 8.57 -9.08
N LYS A 12 5.07 9.48 -10.03
CA LYS A 12 4.91 10.92 -9.75
C LYS A 12 3.50 11.25 -9.28
N ILE A 13 2.49 10.85 -10.05
CA ILE A 13 1.09 11.09 -9.71
C ILE A 13 0.67 10.20 -8.54
N GLY A 14 1.10 8.94 -8.54
CA GLY A 14 0.76 7.99 -7.47
C GLY A 14 1.27 8.46 -6.11
N LEU A 15 2.55 8.85 -6.02
CA LEU A 15 3.12 9.33 -4.77
C LEU A 15 2.49 10.64 -4.31
N ALA A 16 2.19 11.54 -5.24
CA ALA A 16 1.50 12.79 -4.93
C ALA A 16 0.10 12.54 -4.37
N THR A 17 -0.63 11.58 -4.95
CA THR A 17 -1.97 11.20 -4.49
C THR A 17 -1.93 10.62 -3.08
N ILE A 18 -0.99 9.71 -2.81
CA ILE A 18 -0.83 9.11 -1.49
C ILE A 18 -0.40 10.17 -0.48
N GLY A 19 0.52 11.06 -0.86
CA GLY A 19 0.95 12.17 -0.01
C GLY A 19 -0.20 13.07 0.38
N LEU A 20 -1.05 13.43 -0.58
CA LEU A 20 -2.24 14.25 -0.32
C LEU A 20 -3.21 13.53 0.63
N TYR A 21 -3.43 12.23 0.40
CA TYR A 21 -4.27 11.41 1.27
C TYR A 21 -3.78 11.44 2.72
N ILE A 22 -2.48 11.28 2.94
CA ILE A 22 -1.89 11.30 4.27
C ILE A 22 -1.99 12.70 4.88
N LEU A 23 -1.74 13.75 4.10
CA LEU A 23 -1.90 15.13 4.58
C LEU A 23 -3.33 15.44 4.98
N GLU A 24 -4.31 15.00 4.23
CA GLU A 24 -5.72 15.14 4.59
C GLU A 24 -6.01 14.48 5.94
N GLY A 25 -5.50 13.28 6.15
CA GLY A 25 -5.67 12.56 7.42
C GLY A 25 -4.98 13.27 8.57
N LEU A 26 -3.76 13.79 8.37
CA LEU A 26 -3.04 14.55 9.39
C LEU A 26 -3.73 15.85 9.74
N ALA A 27 -4.43 16.47 8.79
CA ALA A 27 -5.20 17.68 9.03
C ALA A 27 -6.48 17.43 9.85
N GLY A 28 -6.82 16.18 10.13
CA GLY A 28 -7.95 15.80 10.96
C GLY A 28 -9.17 15.30 10.21
N LEU A 29 -9.10 15.16 8.88
CA LEU A 29 -10.19 14.58 8.11
C LEU A 29 -10.29 13.07 8.37
N PRO A 30 -11.52 12.50 8.52
CA PRO A 30 -11.68 11.07 8.82
C PRO A 30 -11.52 10.20 7.57
N VAL A 31 -10.37 10.30 6.89
CA VAL A 31 -10.09 9.57 5.65
C VAL A 31 -9.37 8.25 5.88
N PHE A 32 -8.80 8.03 7.07
CA PHE A 32 -8.14 6.78 7.41
C PHE A 32 -9.14 5.72 7.83
N SER A 33 -8.77 4.45 7.63
CA SER A 33 -9.62 3.32 8.04
C SER A 33 -9.94 3.40 9.53
N ASN A 34 -11.19 3.18 9.88
CA ASN A 34 -11.70 3.23 11.26
C ASN A 34 -11.56 4.60 11.94
N SER A 35 -11.46 5.68 11.17
CA SER A 35 -11.59 7.03 11.70
C SER A 35 -13.08 7.40 11.76
N PRO A 36 -13.52 8.15 12.81
CA PRO A 36 -12.72 8.70 13.91
C PRO A 36 -12.51 7.78 15.11
N GLU A 37 -13.01 6.53 15.11
CA GLU A 37 -12.95 5.62 16.26
C GLU A 37 -11.51 5.36 16.73
N ARG A 38 -10.55 5.26 15.82
CA ARG A 38 -9.13 5.09 16.13
C ARG A 38 -8.38 6.42 16.27
N GLY A 39 -9.12 7.55 16.23
CA GLY A 39 -8.54 8.87 16.32
C GLY A 39 -8.50 9.60 14.99
N LEU A 40 -8.14 10.87 15.05
CA LEU A 40 -8.01 11.77 13.92
C LEU A 40 -6.63 12.43 13.93
N GLY A 41 -6.12 12.79 12.75
CA GLY A 41 -4.88 13.54 12.62
C GLY A 41 -3.69 12.80 13.20
N ILE A 42 -2.91 13.49 14.04
CA ILE A 42 -1.71 12.95 14.66
C ILE A 42 -2.03 11.75 15.56
N ALA A 43 -3.18 11.77 16.24
CA ALA A 43 -3.58 10.65 17.10
C ALA A 43 -3.71 9.35 16.32
N TYR A 44 -4.28 9.38 15.12
CA TYR A 44 -4.31 8.21 14.26
C TYR A 44 -2.92 7.83 13.77
N PHE A 45 -2.10 8.82 13.41
CA PHE A 45 -0.77 8.61 12.85
C PHE A 45 0.18 7.92 13.84
N THR A 46 -0.04 8.09 15.14
CA THR A 46 0.71 7.38 16.18
C THR A 46 0.17 5.98 16.48
N GLY A 47 -0.93 5.58 15.83
CA GLY A 47 -1.57 4.28 16.02
C GLY A 47 -0.91 3.15 15.24
N PRO A 48 -1.53 1.95 15.26
CA PRO A 48 -0.89 0.72 14.75
C PRO A 48 -0.74 0.65 13.23
N THR A 49 -1.44 1.49 12.46
CA THR A 49 -1.43 1.40 10.99
C THR A 49 -0.45 2.35 10.31
N MET A 50 0.27 3.16 11.06
CA MET A 50 1.18 4.18 10.53
C MET A 50 2.26 3.59 9.62
N GLY A 51 2.87 2.48 10.01
CA GLY A 51 3.89 1.82 9.21
C GLY A 51 3.37 1.35 7.85
N TYR A 52 2.13 0.89 7.81
CA TYR A 52 1.48 0.48 6.56
C TYR A 52 1.24 1.68 5.64
N LEU A 53 0.84 2.81 6.19
CA LEU A 53 0.65 4.05 5.42
C LEU A 53 1.95 4.53 4.79
N ILE A 54 3.05 4.49 5.54
CA ILE A 54 4.38 4.83 5.02
C ILE A 54 4.78 3.84 3.92
N GLY A 55 4.47 2.54 4.11
CA GLY A 55 4.72 1.51 3.11
C GLY A 55 4.00 1.73 1.79
N PHE A 56 2.89 2.47 1.79
CA PHE A 56 2.17 2.80 0.57
C PHE A 56 3.03 3.57 -0.43
N PHE A 57 3.91 4.44 0.04
CA PHE A 57 4.82 5.18 -0.84
C PHE A 57 5.78 4.23 -1.56
N SER A 58 6.43 3.33 -0.84
CA SER A 58 7.36 2.38 -1.44
C SER A 58 6.65 1.41 -2.38
N ALA A 59 5.48 0.92 -2.00
CA ALA A 59 4.70 0.00 -2.82
C ALA A 59 4.27 0.66 -4.14
N CYS A 60 3.78 1.88 -4.09
CA CYS A 60 3.38 2.64 -5.27
C CYS A 60 4.58 2.88 -6.19
N PHE A 61 5.71 3.26 -5.63
CA PHE A 61 6.94 3.48 -6.39
C PHE A 61 7.39 2.23 -7.13
N ILE A 62 7.44 1.08 -6.44
CA ILE A 62 7.85 -0.19 -7.05
C ILE A 62 6.85 -0.62 -8.13
N ALA A 63 5.55 -0.52 -7.85
CA ALA A 63 4.52 -0.88 -8.81
C ALA A 63 4.56 -0.02 -10.08
N SER A 64 5.07 1.21 -10.00
CA SER A 64 5.18 2.11 -11.14
C SER A 64 6.16 1.62 -12.22
N PHE A 65 7.04 0.70 -11.88
CA PHE A 65 8.02 0.14 -12.82
C PHE A 65 7.49 -1.05 -13.63
N ILE A 66 6.23 -1.45 -13.44
CA ILE A 66 5.61 -2.49 -14.26
C ILE A 66 5.39 -1.96 -15.67
N LYS A 67 5.80 -2.75 -16.68
CA LYS A 67 5.74 -2.39 -18.10
C LYS A 67 4.81 -3.33 -18.87
N THR A 68 4.27 -2.84 -19.99
CA THR A 68 3.45 -3.68 -20.88
C THR A 68 4.23 -4.85 -21.50
N SER A 69 5.55 -4.68 -21.67
CA SER A 69 6.42 -5.74 -22.18
C SER A 69 6.75 -6.82 -21.15
N ASP A 70 6.43 -6.61 -19.88
CA ASP A 70 6.70 -7.58 -18.84
C ASP A 70 5.79 -8.80 -19.00
N ARG A 71 6.37 -9.98 -18.75
CA ARG A 71 5.59 -11.22 -18.67
C ARG A 71 4.74 -11.22 -17.41
N TYR A 72 3.64 -11.97 -17.42
CA TYR A 72 2.76 -12.05 -16.25
C TYR A 72 3.50 -12.46 -14.98
N LEU A 73 4.45 -13.42 -15.09
CA LEU A 73 5.26 -13.82 -13.94
C LEU A 73 6.07 -12.66 -13.38
N LYS A 74 6.67 -11.85 -14.26
CA LYS A 74 7.47 -10.70 -13.84
C LYS A 74 6.60 -9.64 -13.15
N ILE A 75 5.40 -9.38 -13.69
CA ILE A 75 4.43 -8.48 -13.06
C ILE A 75 4.04 -8.99 -11.69
N TYR A 76 3.79 -10.30 -11.57
CA TYR A 76 3.44 -10.94 -10.31
C TYR A 76 4.54 -10.74 -9.27
N LEU A 77 5.80 -10.98 -9.65
CA LEU A 77 6.94 -10.80 -8.76
C LEU A 77 7.11 -9.34 -8.32
N LYS A 78 6.94 -8.40 -9.24
CA LYS A 78 7.00 -6.97 -8.90
C LYS A 78 5.89 -6.56 -7.92
N LEU A 79 4.68 -7.08 -8.09
CA LEU A 79 3.58 -6.80 -7.16
C LEU A 79 3.79 -7.45 -5.81
N ILE A 80 4.34 -8.65 -5.75
CA ILE A 80 4.70 -9.29 -4.49
C ILE A 80 5.74 -8.46 -3.75
N LEU A 81 6.78 -7.99 -4.46
CA LEU A 81 7.80 -7.14 -3.87
C LEU A 81 7.19 -5.83 -3.34
N SER A 82 6.33 -5.18 -4.13
CA SER A 82 5.64 -3.96 -3.72
C SER A 82 4.84 -4.15 -2.44
N THR A 83 4.02 -5.20 -2.40
CA THR A 83 3.19 -5.53 -1.24
C THR A 83 4.04 -5.87 -0.02
N SER A 84 5.16 -6.58 -0.22
CA SER A 84 6.07 -6.94 0.87
C SER A 84 6.61 -5.72 1.59
N THR A 85 6.89 -4.61 0.88
CA THR A 85 7.40 -3.40 1.53
C THR A 85 6.37 -2.80 2.49
N ILE A 86 5.09 -2.87 2.17
CA ILE A 86 4.02 -2.41 3.07
C ILE A 86 4.06 -3.20 4.38
N TYR A 87 4.13 -4.52 4.28
CA TYR A 87 4.12 -5.39 5.46
C TYR A 87 5.40 -5.30 6.27
N ILE A 88 6.57 -5.18 5.62
CA ILE A 88 7.83 -5.01 6.33
C ILE A 88 7.79 -3.75 7.19
N LEU A 89 7.43 -2.61 6.61
CA LEU A 89 7.34 -1.35 7.33
C LEU A 89 6.22 -1.38 8.38
N GLY A 90 5.08 -1.98 8.03
CA GLY A 90 3.96 -2.11 8.96
C GLY A 90 4.29 -2.96 10.17
N VAL A 91 4.94 -4.10 9.97
CA VAL A 91 5.34 -5.00 11.06
C VAL A 91 6.39 -4.37 11.95
N LEU A 92 7.39 -3.70 11.36
CA LEU A 92 8.41 -2.99 12.14
C LEU A 92 7.78 -1.93 13.03
N TRP A 93 6.86 -1.16 12.52
CA TRP A 93 6.15 -0.15 13.30
C TRP A 93 5.29 -0.78 14.39
N LEU A 94 4.48 -1.79 14.02
CA LEU A 94 3.58 -2.46 14.94
C LEU A 94 4.34 -3.13 16.09
N GLY A 95 5.44 -3.83 15.77
CA GLY A 95 6.27 -4.47 16.78
C GLY A 95 6.89 -3.48 17.76
N ASN A 96 7.32 -2.32 17.28
CA ASN A 96 7.83 -1.27 18.15
C ASN A 96 6.74 -0.61 19.00
N LEU A 97 5.50 -0.63 18.52
CA LEU A 97 4.37 0.00 19.22
C LEU A 97 3.80 -0.91 20.32
N ILE A 98 3.55 -2.19 20.01
CA ILE A 98 2.88 -3.12 20.92
C ILE A 98 3.84 -4.07 21.64
N GLY A 99 5.09 -4.14 21.21
CA GLY A 99 6.11 -5.04 21.76
C GLY A 99 6.27 -6.31 20.95
N TRP A 100 7.52 -6.78 20.84
CA TRP A 100 7.88 -7.96 20.04
C TRP A 100 7.54 -9.27 20.72
N ASP A 101 7.16 -9.23 22.00
CA ASP A 101 6.66 -10.38 22.75
C ASP A 101 5.24 -10.78 22.33
N LYS A 102 4.56 -9.93 21.60
CA LYS A 102 3.22 -10.19 21.06
C LYS A 102 3.30 -10.83 19.67
N PRO A 103 2.23 -11.54 19.21
CA PRO A 103 2.25 -12.19 17.90
C PRO A 103 2.06 -11.16 16.77
N VAL A 104 3.09 -10.35 16.51
CA VAL A 104 3.03 -9.21 15.57
C VAL A 104 2.66 -9.67 14.17
N ILE A 105 3.27 -10.76 13.69
CA ILE A 105 2.99 -11.28 12.34
C ILE A 105 1.55 -11.79 12.24
N GLN A 106 1.06 -12.49 13.26
CA GLN A 106 -0.32 -12.98 13.28
C GLN A 106 -1.33 -11.85 13.32
N LEU A 107 -0.98 -10.71 13.93
CA LEU A 107 -1.87 -9.56 14.00
C LEU A 107 -1.77 -8.67 12.76
N GLY A 108 -0.57 -8.51 12.19
CA GLY A 108 -0.29 -7.53 11.15
C GLY A 108 -0.17 -8.07 9.72
N VAL A 109 0.01 -9.38 9.55
CA VAL A 109 0.24 -9.99 8.23
C VAL A 109 -0.76 -11.11 7.93
N THR A 110 -0.86 -12.10 8.79
CA THR A 110 -1.64 -13.32 8.54
C THR A 110 -3.10 -13.06 8.14
N PRO A 111 -3.85 -12.15 8.79
CA PRO A 111 -5.24 -11.91 8.41
C PRO A 111 -5.41 -11.37 6.99
N PHE A 112 -4.36 -10.80 6.41
CA PHE A 112 -4.41 -10.11 5.12
C PHE A 112 -3.88 -10.96 3.96
N LEU A 113 -3.24 -12.10 4.23
CA LEU A 113 -2.54 -12.89 3.20
C LEU A 113 -3.48 -13.35 2.09
N LEU A 114 -4.65 -13.87 2.43
CA LEU A 114 -5.60 -14.36 1.45
C LEU A 114 -6.13 -13.22 0.57
N ALA A 115 -6.48 -12.09 1.18
CA ALA A 115 -6.94 -10.92 0.46
C ALA A 115 -5.86 -10.38 -0.49
N GLU A 116 -4.60 -10.38 -0.04
CA GLU A 116 -3.48 -9.94 -0.87
C GLU A 116 -3.26 -10.86 -2.07
N PHE A 117 -3.39 -12.16 -1.88
CA PHE A 117 -3.28 -13.13 -2.98
C PHE A 117 -4.30 -12.84 -4.08
N PHE A 118 -5.57 -12.68 -3.72
CA PHE A 118 -6.63 -12.36 -4.68
C PHE A 118 -6.41 -11.00 -5.34
N LYS A 119 -6.03 -10.01 -4.58
CA LYS A 119 -5.79 -8.65 -5.06
C LYS A 119 -4.64 -8.61 -6.08
N ILE A 120 -3.52 -9.27 -5.75
CA ILE A 120 -2.36 -9.32 -6.64
C ILE A 120 -2.70 -10.10 -7.91
N THR A 121 -3.38 -11.23 -7.81
CA THR A 121 -3.79 -12.02 -8.97
C THR A 121 -4.67 -11.20 -9.91
N LEU A 122 -5.64 -10.48 -9.37
CA LEU A 122 -6.51 -9.62 -10.16
C LEU A 122 -5.72 -8.53 -10.88
N LEU A 123 -4.79 -7.88 -10.17
CA LEU A 123 -3.95 -6.83 -10.76
C LEU A 123 -3.03 -7.37 -11.85
N VAL A 124 -2.49 -8.57 -11.69
CA VAL A 124 -1.65 -9.21 -12.73
C VAL A 124 -2.47 -9.41 -14.01
N ILE A 125 -3.69 -9.92 -13.88
CA ILE A 125 -4.56 -10.16 -15.02
C ILE A 125 -4.89 -8.86 -15.74
N LEU A 126 -5.13 -7.79 -14.99
CA LEU A 126 -5.57 -6.50 -15.52
C LEU A 126 -4.43 -5.52 -15.81
N ALA A 127 -3.19 -5.85 -15.42
CA ALA A 127 -2.08 -4.89 -15.44
C ALA A 127 -1.85 -4.26 -16.80
N LYS A 128 -1.90 -5.04 -17.88
CA LYS A 128 -1.66 -4.52 -19.22
C LYS A 128 -2.78 -3.56 -19.67
N LYS A 129 -4.00 -3.81 -19.25
CA LYS A 129 -5.13 -2.90 -19.50
C LYS A 129 -5.02 -1.63 -18.67
N ILE A 130 -4.61 -1.76 -17.42
CA ILE A 130 -4.40 -0.63 -16.51
C ILE A 130 -3.29 0.28 -17.02
N LEU A 131 -2.20 -0.28 -17.54
CA LEU A 131 -1.08 0.48 -18.08
C LEU A 131 -1.49 1.39 -19.24
N LYS A 132 -2.52 1.02 -19.99
CA LYS A 132 -3.02 1.86 -21.07
C LYS A 132 -3.57 3.21 -20.56
N LEU A 133 -3.97 3.30 -19.31
CA LEU A 133 -4.46 4.55 -18.72
C LEU A 133 -3.39 5.63 -18.67
N ARG A 134 -2.10 5.27 -18.65
CA ARG A 134 -1.00 6.25 -18.67
C ARG A 134 -0.99 7.11 -19.94
N LYS A 135 -1.56 6.62 -21.04
CA LYS A 135 -1.62 7.36 -22.30
C LYS A 135 -2.56 8.56 -22.25
N PHE A 136 -3.45 8.60 -21.25
CA PHE A 136 -4.43 9.68 -21.09
C PHE A 136 -3.96 10.79 -20.15
N ILE A 137 -2.72 10.68 -19.65
CA ILE A 137 -2.20 11.62 -18.64
C ILE A 137 -1.06 12.48 -19.22
#